data_710e329328391e26c11bee987a26682e
#
_entry.id   710e329328391e26c11bee987a26682e
#
_cell.length_a   1.000
_cell.length_b   1.000
_cell.length_c   1.000
_cell.angle_alpha   90.00
_cell.angle_beta   90.00
_cell.angle_gamma   90.00
#
_symmetry.space_group_name_H-M   'P 1'
#
loop_
_entity.id
_entity.type
_entity.pdbx_description
1 polymer ?
#
loop_
_entity_poly.entity_id
_entity_poly.type
_entity_poly.pdbx_seq_one_letter_code
_entity_poly.pdbx_strand_id
1 'polypeptide(L)'
;MRHRVAGRQLSRTSEHRLAMRRNMTVSLFEHETISTTIRKAKEVKGFAEKLITLAKRGTLAARRRAIALLGDRNIIKEEEGGPAKKGTIIGKLFSELGPRYLDRAGGYTRIIHLAKRRLGDNGELVLLQLVGAEHIEKEPKGGKKGKRAKEKQPAQSAAAAQ
;
A
#
# COMPACT_ATOMS: atom_id res chain seq x y z
N MET A 1 -21.39 -29.79 3.35
CA MET A 1 -20.71 -29.08 2.24
C MET A 1 -20.85 -27.56 2.43
N ARG A 2 -19.82 -26.77 2.06
CA ARG A 2 -19.85 -25.29 2.19
C ARG A 2 -20.16 -24.67 0.83
N HIS A 3 -21.42 -24.62 0.49
CA HIS A 3 -21.84 -24.00 -0.77
C HIS A 3 -21.83 -22.47 -0.66
N ARG A 4 -21.42 -21.76 -1.73
CA ARG A 4 -21.39 -20.28 -1.85
C ARG A 4 -20.55 -19.55 -0.80
N VAL A 5 -19.71 -20.25 -0.06
CA VAL A 5 -18.79 -19.64 0.92
C VAL A 5 -17.45 -19.42 0.22
N ALA A 6 -17.16 -18.16 -0.09
CA ALA A 6 -15.91 -17.73 -0.70
C ALA A 6 -15.08 -16.88 0.28
N GLY A 7 -13.77 -16.80 0.03
CA GLY A 7 -12.84 -15.98 0.79
C GLY A 7 -12.10 -16.76 1.88
N ARG A 8 -11.05 -16.13 2.39
CA ARG A 8 -10.15 -16.70 3.40
C ARG A 8 -10.55 -16.22 4.79
N GLN A 9 -10.61 -17.10 5.75
CA GLN A 9 -10.95 -16.73 7.13
C GLN A 9 -9.82 -15.92 7.81
N LEU A 10 -8.56 -16.19 7.50
CA LEU A 10 -7.37 -15.53 8.05
C LEU A 10 -7.32 -15.54 9.59
N SER A 11 -7.95 -16.53 10.22
CA SER A 11 -8.08 -16.66 11.68
C SER A 11 -8.65 -15.39 12.34
N ARG A 12 -9.68 -14.79 11.71
CA ARG A 12 -10.30 -13.52 12.14
C ARG A 12 -11.82 -13.62 12.14
N THR A 13 -12.47 -12.84 13.00
CA THR A 13 -13.92 -12.65 12.97
C THR A 13 -14.35 -11.99 11.65
N SER A 14 -15.60 -12.13 11.26
CA SER A 14 -16.15 -11.57 10.02
C SER A 14 -15.95 -10.06 9.93
N GLU A 15 -16.20 -9.35 11.01
CA GLU A 15 -16.07 -7.89 11.12
C GLU A 15 -14.62 -7.44 10.99
N HIS A 16 -13.70 -8.07 11.72
CA HIS A 16 -12.27 -7.78 11.61
C HIS A 16 -11.73 -8.05 10.20
N ARG A 17 -12.21 -9.11 9.54
CA ARG A 17 -11.84 -9.43 8.16
C ARG A 17 -12.36 -8.37 7.17
N LEU A 18 -13.59 -7.90 7.37
CA LEU A 18 -14.16 -6.82 6.56
C LEU A 18 -13.38 -5.50 6.75
N ALA A 19 -13.09 -5.13 8.00
CA ALA A 19 -12.29 -3.95 8.31
C ALA A 19 -10.88 -4.04 7.71
N MET A 20 -10.21 -5.19 7.81
CA MET A 20 -8.91 -5.42 7.18
C MET A 20 -8.97 -5.24 5.66
N ARG A 21 -9.97 -5.83 4.96
CA ARG A 21 -10.12 -5.65 3.51
C ARG A 21 -10.31 -4.19 3.13
N ARG A 22 -11.18 -3.47 3.85
CA ARG A 22 -11.42 -2.04 3.63
C ARG A 22 -10.14 -1.22 3.81
N ASN A 23 -9.45 -1.38 4.93
CA ASN A 23 -8.24 -0.63 5.25
C ASN A 23 -7.13 -0.86 4.21
N MET A 24 -6.85 -2.12 3.88
CA MET A 24 -5.81 -2.44 2.91
C MET A 24 -6.15 -1.96 1.49
N THR A 25 -7.43 -1.99 1.10
CA THR A 25 -7.85 -1.48 -0.20
C THR A 25 -7.76 0.05 -0.27
N VAL A 26 -8.09 0.75 0.82
CA VAL A 26 -7.89 2.20 0.93
C VAL A 26 -6.41 2.53 0.74
N SER A 27 -5.52 1.88 1.49
CA SER A 27 -4.07 2.09 1.35
C SER A 27 -3.55 1.74 -0.06
N LEU A 28 -4.10 0.69 -0.69
CA LEU A 28 -3.75 0.33 -2.06
C LEU A 28 -4.15 1.42 -3.07
N PHE A 29 -5.34 1.99 -2.94
CA PHE A 29 -5.80 3.06 -3.84
C PHE A 29 -5.09 4.39 -3.58
N GLU A 30 -4.67 4.64 -2.35
CA GLU A 30 -3.92 5.83 -1.97
C GLU A 30 -2.49 5.79 -2.50
N HIS A 31 -1.76 4.71 -2.20
CA HIS A 31 -0.33 4.56 -2.48
C HIS A 31 -0.01 3.77 -3.74
N GLU A 32 -1.00 3.16 -4.39
CA GLU A 32 -0.91 2.30 -5.58
C GLU A 32 -0.06 1.02 -5.41
N THR A 33 0.77 0.95 -4.37
CA THR A 33 1.60 -0.20 -4.03
C THR A 33 1.67 -0.36 -2.51
N ILE A 34 1.38 -1.58 -2.02
CA ILE A 34 1.46 -1.91 -0.58
C ILE A 34 2.23 -3.21 -0.36
N SER A 35 3.02 -3.26 0.72
CA SER A 35 3.69 -4.50 1.15
C SER A 35 2.85 -5.23 2.19
N THR A 36 2.62 -6.53 1.98
CA THR A 36 1.83 -7.35 2.90
C THR A 36 2.15 -8.83 2.75
N THR A 37 1.52 -9.69 3.56
CA THR A 37 1.67 -11.15 3.41
C THR A 37 0.84 -11.68 2.26
N ILE A 38 1.31 -12.75 1.61
CA ILE A 38 0.67 -13.35 0.43
C ILE A 38 -0.80 -13.74 0.66
N ARG A 39 -1.13 -14.23 1.86
CA ARG A 39 -2.51 -14.64 2.19
C ARG A 39 -3.46 -13.45 2.23
N LYS A 40 -3.02 -12.32 2.78
CA LYS A 40 -3.79 -11.06 2.82
C LYS A 40 -3.91 -10.45 1.42
N ALA A 41 -2.82 -10.41 0.66
CA ALA A 41 -2.82 -9.89 -0.71
C ALA A 41 -3.84 -10.64 -1.59
N LYS A 42 -3.85 -11.97 -1.55
CA LYS A 42 -4.82 -12.80 -2.31
C LYS A 42 -6.27 -12.54 -1.92
N GLU A 43 -6.55 -12.21 -0.65
CA GLU A 43 -7.90 -11.88 -0.20
C GLU A 43 -8.34 -10.47 -0.64
N VAL A 44 -7.42 -9.49 -0.55
CA VAL A 44 -7.70 -8.10 -0.90
C VAL A 44 -7.81 -7.90 -2.42
N LYS A 45 -7.06 -8.65 -3.22
CA LYS A 45 -7.05 -8.58 -4.68
C LYS A 45 -8.46 -8.57 -5.28
N GLY A 46 -9.26 -9.59 -4.98
CA GLY A 46 -10.61 -9.71 -5.54
C GLY A 46 -11.56 -8.60 -5.09
N PHE A 47 -11.39 -8.08 -3.87
CA PHE A 47 -12.19 -6.97 -3.36
C PHE A 47 -11.82 -5.65 -4.05
N ALA A 48 -10.53 -5.37 -4.23
CA ALA A 48 -10.04 -4.18 -4.92
C ALA A 48 -10.46 -4.18 -6.41
N GLU A 49 -10.30 -5.30 -7.10
CA GLU A 49 -10.68 -5.44 -8.51
C GLU A 49 -12.18 -5.22 -8.74
N LYS A 50 -13.03 -5.70 -7.82
CA LYS A 50 -14.46 -5.45 -7.85
C LYS A 50 -14.80 -3.95 -7.74
N LEU A 51 -14.10 -3.21 -6.91
CA LEU A 51 -14.29 -1.76 -6.76
C LEU A 51 -13.84 -1.00 -8.00
N ILE A 52 -12.74 -1.38 -8.62
CA ILE A 52 -12.28 -0.79 -9.90
C ILE A 52 -13.31 -1.06 -11.01
N THR A 53 -13.88 -2.28 -11.07
CA THR A 53 -14.94 -2.59 -12.04
C THR A 53 -16.18 -1.73 -11.82
N LEU A 54 -16.55 -1.42 -10.57
CA LEU A 54 -17.64 -0.48 -10.28
C LEU A 54 -17.29 0.95 -10.73
N ALA A 55 -16.04 1.38 -10.52
CA ALA A 55 -15.58 2.71 -10.95
C ALA A 55 -15.65 2.87 -12.48
N LYS A 56 -15.26 1.85 -13.23
CA LYS A 56 -15.36 1.84 -14.71
C LYS A 56 -16.79 2.07 -15.22
N ARG A 57 -17.81 1.60 -14.49
CA ARG A 57 -19.21 1.81 -14.88
C ARG A 57 -19.64 3.27 -14.78
N GLY A 58 -19.01 4.09 -13.94
CA GLY A 58 -19.24 5.53 -13.79
C GLY A 58 -20.61 5.96 -13.29
N THR A 59 -21.58 5.03 -13.12
CA THR A 59 -22.95 5.36 -12.73
C THR A 59 -23.06 5.77 -11.27
N LEU A 60 -24.09 6.58 -10.95
CA LEU A 60 -24.40 6.97 -9.58
C LEU A 60 -24.67 5.76 -8.67
N ALA A 61 -25.36 4.74 -9.20
CA ALA A 61 -25.63 3.50 -8.48
C ALA A 61 -24.33 2.75 -8.16
N ALA A 62 -23.36 2.68 -9.09
CA ALA A 62 -22.05 2.10 -8.86
C ALA A 62 -21.27 2.87 -7.80
N ARG A 63 -21.33 4.21 -7.81
CA ARG A 63 -20.68 5.05 -6.81
C ARG A 63 -21.26 4.82 -5.41
N ARG A 64 -22.58 4.82 -5.26
CA ARG A 64 -23.26 4.51 -3.99
C ARG A 64 -22.86 3.12 -3.47
N ARG A 65 -22.77 2.12 -4.35
CA ARG A 65 -22.35 0.77 -3.98
C ARG A 65 -20.89 0.72 -3.57
N ALA A 66 -19.98 1.45 -4.22
CA ALA A 66 -18.58 1.54 -3.84
C ALA A 66 -18.41 2.18 -2.44
N ILE A 67 -19.17 3.25 -2.14
CA ILE A 67 -19.23 3.89 -0.82
C ILE A 67 -19.69 2.89 0.25
N ALA A 68 -20.77 2.15 0.01
CA ALA A 68 -21.28 1.16 0.96
C ALA A 68 -20.26 0.03 1.24
N LEU A 69 -19.48 -0.39 0.25
CA LEU A 69 -18.48 -1.44 0.38
C LEU A 69 -17.19 -0.96 1.06
N LEU A 70 -16.65 0.19 0.64
CA LEU A 70 -15.34 0.68 1.07
C LEU A 70 -15.42 1.68 2.23
N GLY A 71 -16.48 2.47 2.28
CA GLY A 71 -16.57 3.71 3.05
C GLY A 71 -15.89 4.86 2.30
N ASP A 72 -16.35 6.08 2.55
CA ASP A 72 -15.70 7.27 1.99
C ASP A 72 -14.72 7.84 3.01
N ARG A 73 -13.43 7.77 2.71
CA ARG A 73 -12.35 8.24 3.57
C ARG A 73 -11.58 9.35 2.88
N ASN A 74 -11.19 10.34 3.65
CA ASN A 74 -10.34 11.42 3.16
C ASN A 74 -8.91 10.92 2.94
N ILE A 75 -8.29 11.38 1.87
CA ILE A 75 -6.86 11.27 1.63
C ILE A 75 -6.19 12.46 2.31
N ILE A 76 -5.32 12.19 3.26
CA ILE A 76 -4.56 13.20 3.99
C ILE A 76 -3.12 13.10 3.51
N LYS A 77 -2.55 14.20 3.02
CA LYS A 77 -1.12 14.32 2.76
C LYS A 77 -0.50 15.23 3.79
N GLU A 78 0.67 14.84 4.27
CA GLU A 78 1.53 15.71 5.06
C GLU A 78 2.26 16.65 4.10
N GLU A 79 1.93 17.93 4.16
CA GLU A 79 2.62 19.03 3.48
C GLU A 79 3.34 19.89 4.54
N GLU A 80 4.31 20.70 4.13
CA GLU A 80 5.13 21.52 5.05
C GLU A 80 4.33 22.46 5.96
N GLY A 81 3.03 22.67 5.68
CA GLY A 81 2.10 23.48 6.50
C GLY A 81 1.13 22.68 7.37
N GLY A 82 1.25 21.32 7.42
CA GLY A 82 0.35 20.44 8.17
C GLY A 82 -0.47 19.49 7.30
N PRO A 83 -1.35 18.65 7.89
CA PRO A 83 -2.13 17.65 7.15
C PRO A 83 -3.19 18.32 6.28
N ALA A 84 -2.99 18.32 4.96
CA ALA A 84 -3.93 18.84 3.98
C ALA A 84 -4.81 17.72 3.39
N LYS A 85 -6.12 18.01 3.21
CA LYS A 85 -7.06 17.10 2.54
C LYS A 85 -6.88 17.18 1.03
N LYS A 86 -6.48 16.08 0.38
CA LYS A 86 -6.34 16.01 -1.08
C LYS A 86 -7.60 15.45 -1.79
N GLY A 87 -8.68 15.21 -1.08
CA GLY A 87 -9.89 14.63 -1.63
C GLY A 87 -10.30 13.35 -0.90
N THR A 88 -11.14 12.54 -1.51
CA THR A 88 -11.60 11.27 -0.94
C THR A 88 -11.11 10.09 -1.78
N ILE A 89 -10.98 8.91 -1.14
CA ILE A 89 -10.59 7.67 -1.83
C ILE A 89 -11.59 7.31 -2.94
N ILE A 90 -12.88 7.54 -2.70
CA ILE A 90 -13.92 7.33 -3.73
C ILE A 90 -13.75 8.34 -4.87
N GLY A 91 -13.42 9.58 -4.56
CA GLY A 91 -13.06 10.58 -5.57
C GLY A 91 -11.93 10.06 -6.46
N LYS A 92 -10.77 9.70 -5.89
CA LYS A 92 -9.63 9.14 -6.63
C LYS A 92 -10.01 7.89 -7.44
N LEU A 93 -10.81 6.99 -6.87
CA LEU A 93 -11.23 5.77 -7.53
C LEU A 93 -12.02 6.06 -8.82
N PHE A 94 -12.95 7.03 -8.81
CA PHE A 94 -13.79 7.34 -9.97
C PHE A 94 -13.17 8.34 -10.94
N SER A 95 -12.34 9.29 -10.47
CA SER A 95 -11.70 10.31 -11.34
C SER A 95 -10.39 9.85 -11.99
N GLU A 96 -9.62 9.00 -11.30
CA GLU A 96 -8.29 8.59 -11.77
C GLU A 96 -8.22 7.11 -12.16
N LEU A 97 -8.59 6.20 -11.22
CA LEU A 97 -8.43 4.76 -11.44
C LEU A 97 -9.47 4.20 -12.41
N GLY A 98 -10.73 4.67 -12.37
CA GLY A 98 -11.77 4.24 -13.30
C GLY A 98 -11.38 4.48 -14.76
N PRO A 99 -11.07 5.72 -15.17
CA PRO A 99 -10.61 6.05 -16.52
C PRO A 99 -9.33 5.32 -16.93
N ARG A 100 -8.36 5.18 -16.02
CA ARG A 100 -7.08 4.47 -16.29
C ARG A 100 -7.28 3.04 -16.80
N TYR A 101 -8.32 2.37 -16.33
CA TYR A 101 -8.56 0.96 -16.64
C TYR A 101 -9.72 0.71 -17.60
N LEU A 102 -10.26 1.71 -18.31
CA LEU A 102 -11.40 1.55 -19.22
C LEU A 102 -11.18 0.43 -20.25
N ASP A 103 -10.01 0.39 -20.88
CA ASP A 103 -9.68 -0.55 -21.94
C ASP A 103 -9.31 -1.95 -21.42
N ARG A 104 -9.07 -2.09 -20.10
CA ARG A 104 -8.64 -3.34 -19.52
C ARG A 104 -9.83 -4.16 -19.01
N ALA A 105 -10.02 -5.38 -19.51
CA ALA A 105 -11.15 -6.24 -19.14
C ALA A 105 -11.11 -6.70 -17.66
N GLY A 106 -9.90 -6.84 -17.08
CA GLY A 106 -9.70 -7.28 -15.70
C GLY A 106 -8.21 -7.37 -15.33
N GLY A 107 -7.89 -7.93 -14.15
CA GLY A 107 -6.51 -8.08 -13.69
C GLY A 107 -5.83 -6.73 -13.45
N TYR A 108 -6.52 -5.84 -12.74
CA TYR A 108 -6.03 -4.50 -12.43
C TYR A 108 -4.92 -4.48 -11.40
N THR A 109 -4.72 -5.59 -10.70
CA THR A 109 -3.73 -5.71 -9.63
C THR A 109 -2.72 -6.81 -9.91
N ARG A 110 -1.48 -6.59 -9.47
CA ARG A 110 -0.36 -7.53 -9.57
C ARG A 110 0.16 -7.86 -8.18
N ILE A 111 0.54 -9.11 -7.95
CA ILE A 111 1.24 -9.56 -6.75
C ILE A 111 2.68 -9.90 -7.15
N ILE A 112 3.64 -9.23 -6.53
CA ILE A 112 5.08 -9.46 -6.74
C ILE A 112 5.63 -10.08 -5.46
N HIS A 113 6.24 -11.26 -5.58
CA HIS A 113 6.89 -11.93 -4.45
C HIS A 113 8.21 -11.23 -4.12
N LEU A 114 8.42 -10.95 -2.85
CA LEU A 114 9.69 -10.41 -2.37
C LEU A 114 10.57 -11.55 -1.84
N ALA A 115 11.87 -11.48 -2.08
CA ALA A 115 12.83 -12.40 -1.47
C ALA A 115 12.91 -12.23 0.05
N LYS A 116 12.52 -11.05 0.55
CA LYS A 116 12.52 -10.74 1.98
C LYS A 116 11.32 -11.38 2.67
N ARG A 117 11.58 -12.01 3.82
CA ARG A 117 10.56 -12.57 4.70
C ARG A 117 10.41 -11.71 5.96
N ARG A 118 9.27 -11.82 6.61
CA ARG A 118 8.98 -11.07 7.84
C ARG A 118 9.77 -11.67 9.01
N LEU A 119 10.44 -10.80 9.78
CA LEU A 119 11.12 -11.20 11.01
C LEU A 119 10.11 -11.70 12.04
N GLY A 120 10.46 -12.75 12.76
CA GLY A 120 9.63 -13.39 13.78
C GLY A 120 8.92 -14.64 13.26
N ASP A 121 7.95 -14.51 12.35
CA ASP A 121 7.15 -15.65 11.86
C ASP A 121 7.57 -16.17 10.48
N ASN A 122 8.65 -15.65 9.90
CA ASN A 122 9.17 -16.02 8.59
C ASN A 122 8.11 -15.97 7.47
N GLY A 123 7.07 -15.13 7.62
CA GLY A 123 5.97 -15.01 6.66
C GLY A 123 6.41 -14.42 5.33
N GLU A 124 5.95 -15.02 4.21
CA GLU A 124 6.23 -14.51 2.87
C GLU A 124 5.62 -13.11 2.68
N LEU A 125 6.48 -12.14 2.33
CA LEU A 125 6.08 -10.79 1.99
C LEU A 125 5.91 -10.64 0.48
N VAL A 126 4.89 -9.89 0.11
CA VAL A 126 4.59 -9.57 -1.28
C VAL A 126 4.24 -8.09 -1.43
N LEU A 127 4.51 -7.55 -2.60
CA LEU A 127 3.94 -6.27 -3.02
C LEU A 127 2.64 -6.54 -3.76
N LEU A 128 1.56 -5.91 -3.30
CA LEU A 128 0.32 -5.81 -4.05
C LEU A 128 0.29 -4.44 -4.71
N GLN A 129 0.29 -4.41 -6.04
CA GLN A 129 0.44 -3.20 -6.85
C GLN A 129 -0.70 -3.08 -7.85
N LEU A 130 -1.11 -1.84 -8.15
CA LEU A 130 -1.96 -1.50 -9.28
C LEU A 130 -1.13 -1.54 -10.57
N VAL A 131 -1.65 -2.20 -11.60
CA VAL A 131 -0.96 -2.28 -12.90
C VAL A 131 -1.02 -0.92 -13.58
N GLY A 132 0.12 -0.46 -14.15
CA GLY A 132 0.21 0.87 -14.77
C GLY A 132 0.53 1.99 -13.76
N ALA A 133 0.72 1.68 -12.49
CA ALA A 133 1.45 2.58 -11.60
C ALA A 133 2.91 2.58 -12.04
N GLU A 134 3.44 3.75 -12.36
CA GLU A 134 4.87 3.91 -12.59
C GLU A 134 5.62 3.40 -11.37
N HIS A 135 6.72 2.69 -11.60
CA HIS A 135 7.57 2.17 -10.55
C HIS A 135 8.18 3.35 -9.79
N ILE A 136 7.47 3.83 -8.78
CA ILE A 136 8.12 4.66 -7.76
C ILE A 136 8.90 3.66 -6.90
N GLU A 137 10.11 3.35 -7.33
CA GLU A 137 11.12 2.77 -6.45
C GLU A 137 11.37 3.79 -5.34
N LYS A 138 10.60 3.67 -4.26
CA LYS A 138 11.03 4.28 -3.01
C LYS A 138 12.26 3.47 -2.58
N GLU A 139 13.43 4.00 -2.90
CA GLU A 139 14.67 3.55 -2.27
C GLU A 139 14.42 3.40 -0.77
N PRO A 140 14.82 2.26 -0.17
CA PRO A 140 14.73 2.12 1.27
C PRO A 140 15.54 3.27 1.86
N LYS A 141 14.91 4.17 2.60
CA LYS A 141 15.61 5.21 3.37
C LYS A 141 16.66 4.50 4.21
N GLY A 142 17.89 4.55 3.73
CA GLY A 142 19.05 3.94 4.33
C GLY A 142 19.17 4.45 5.78
N GLY A 143 19.16 3.51 6.72
CA GLY A 143 19.39 3.82 8.10
C GLY A 143 20.67 4.64 8.20
N LYS A 144 20.60 5.80 8.84
CA LYS A 144 21.76 6.62 9.18
C LYS A 144 22.73 5.75 9.97
N LYS A 145 23.76 5.21 9.29
CA LYS A 145 24.94 4.69 9.95
C LYS A 145 25.59 5.87 10.67
N GLY A 146 25.49 5.87 11.98
CA GLY A 146 26.19 6.82 12.82
C GLY A 146 27.69 6.79 12.47
N LYS A 147 28.18 7.87 11.89
CA LYS A 147 29.61 8.12 11.76
C LYS A 147 30.15 8.32 13.18
N ARG A 148 30.77 7.26 13.72
CA ARG A 148 31.61 7.32 14.92
C ARG A 148 32.82 8.18 14.55
N ALA A 149 32.85 9.41 15.00
CA ALA A 149 33.96 10.31 14.85
C ALA A 149 35.17 9.64 15.53
N LYS A 150 36.19 9.28 14.75
CA LYS A 150 37.53 8.96 15.26
C LYS A 150 38.19 10.30 15.61
N GLU A 151 38.26 10.56 16.88
CA GLU A 151 39.07 11.61 17.49
C GLU A 151 40.54 11.36 17.13
N LYS A 152 41.09 12.18 16.25
CA LYS A 152 42.54 12.22 15.98
C LYS A 152 43.20 13.04 17.06
N GLN A 153 43.98 12.41 17.92
CA GLN A 153 44.96 13.07 18.78
C GLN A 153 46.02 13.78 17.92
N PRO A 154 46.38 15.04 18.23
CA PRO A 154 47.53 15.66 17.62
C PRO A 154 48.81 15.14 18.28
N ALA A 155 49.68 14.58 17.48
CA ALA A 155 51.03 14.26 17.89
C ALA A 155 51.84 15.51 18.17
N GLN A 156 52.31 15.67 19.41
CA GLN A 156 53.35 16.62 19.76
C GLN A 156 54.68 16.11 19.17
N SER A 157 55.23 16.84 18.22
CA SER A 157 56.63 16.72 17.84
C SER A 157 57.43 17.75 18.62
N ALA A 158 58.23 17.22 19.52
CA ALA A 158 59.34 17.93 20.12
C ALA A 158 60.37 18.25 19.03
N ALA A 159 60.80 19.47 18.93
CA ALA A 159 62.04 19.85 18.30
C ALA A 159 62.92 20.44 19.37
N ALA A 160 63.99 19.71 19.65
CA ALA A 160 65.07 20.14 20.50
C ALA A 160 66.12 20.90 19.68
N ALA A 161 66.86 21.75 20.37
CA ALA A 161 68.25 22.19 20.16
C ALA A 161 68.46 23.23 19.02
N GLN A 162 68.80 24.36 19.28
CA GLN A 162 70.10 25.04 19.66
C GLN A 162 69.80 26.50 19.81
#